data_7a1f00e812712e11bebfd52e5b6a7222
#
_entry.id   7a1f00e812712e11bebfd52e5b6a7222
#
_cell.length_a   1.000
_cell.length_b   1.000
_cell.length_c   1.000
_cell.angle_alpha   90.00
_cell.angle_beta   90.00
_cell.angle_gamma   90.00
#
_symmetry.space_group_name_H-M   'P 1'
#
loop_
_entity.id
_entity.type
_entity.pdbx_description
1 polymer ?
#
loop_
_entity_poly.entity_id
_entity_poly.type
_entity_poly.pdbx_seq_one_letter_code
_entity_poly.pdbx_strand_id
1 'polypeptide(L)'
;MIPDWQPPQNYRERPVAILGAGVLGRRIACIWASAGYNVQVRDPSPEQRADCVAYVKQHVVAYAEHTGAAPGEVTTSEDLKHTVNNAWLVIEAVPEKIQLKINTFEQLDKLAPKDCILASNSSSYKSSEMLDKVSDATKPRILNMHYYMPPQVMVVELMTDGFTDPSIIQFLVERSKEAATIPYVARKESTGFIFNRLWAAVKREALTILAEEVSTPSEIDSIWTEIFVKSGTVPCKAMDNVGLDTVAFIEKHYIAERNLPSDKTVDFLQKNYLDHGKLGSKCSKGGLYEPSEVTKPNDVTPSLLVLDLGLSSKEPGFKAGEILQISADGHMQKILATGQALPDGIVVDPSSKRIFWTNMGVPGKQDGAVLSANPDGSDVQTVVPPGAINTPKQLALDAESKKLYFCDREGLRVSRCNFDGSELEDLIQAGNPNTLDAADLTKWCVGIAVAPKFGKFYWTQKGPSKGGKGRIFCANISTPEGRSASTRDDVRCILSDLPEPIDLEVDEETRALYWTDRGEIPFGNSLNRLRLDHFGLPLPQMSHLGYEVLNRNLNEAIGLKLDLLHNNIYLTDLGGNLYRCDRDGKNRVKLLSDENRALTGLAFA
;
A
#
# COMPACT_ATOMS: atom_id res chain seq x y z
N MET A 1 -10.03 -41.81 -0.39
CA MET A 1 -10.16 -40.35 -0.06
C MET A 1 -9.08 -40.08 0.96
N ILE A 2 -8.10 -39.23 0.62
CA ILE A 2 -7.16 -38.67 1.58
C ILE A 2 -8.01 -37.79 2.48
N PRO A 3 -7.96 -37.91 3.83
CA PRO A 3 -8.68 -37.00 4.69
C PRO A 3 -8.27 -35.57 4.39
N ASP A 4 -9.24 -34.64 4.28
CA ASP A 4 -8.92 -33.22 4.12
C ASP A 4 -7.99 -32.80 5.26
N TRP A 5 -6.85 -32.20 4.93
CA TRP A 5 -5.92 -31.69 5.93
C TRP A 5 -6.63 -30.68 6.85
N GLN A 6 -6.36 -30.78 8.14
CA GLN A 6 -6.88 -29.84 9.12
C GLN A 6 -5.75 -29.06 9.77
N PRO A 7 -5.95 -27.76 10.06
CA PRO A 7 -4.96 -26.97 10.82
C PRO A 7 -4.55 -27.66 12.12
N PRO A 8 -3.28 -27.49 12.54
CA PRO A 8 -2.82 -28.02 13.82
C PRO A 8 -3.73 -27.58 14.97
N GLN A 9 -4.12 -28.53 15.82
CA GLN A 9 -5.03 -28.23 16.93
C GLN A 9 -4.40 -27.21 17.89
N ASN A 10 -5.17 -26.21 18.34
CA ASN A 10 -4.74 -25.18 19.28
C ASN A 10 -3.44 -24.48 18.86
N TYR A 11 -3.21 -24.30 17.56
CA TYR A 11 -1.94 -23.79 17.04
C TYR A 11 -1.56 -22.41 17.63
N ARG A 12 -2.53 -21.58 18.04
CA ARG A 12 -2.24 -20.27 18.65
C ARG A 12 -1.62 -20.37 20.04
N GLU A 13 -1.87 -21.46 20.76
CA GLU A 13 -1.32 -21.72 22.08
C GLU A 13 0.01 -22.51 22.01
N ARG A 14 0.36 -22.99 20.82
CA ARG A 14 1.58 -23.77 20.57
C ARG A 14 2.66 -22.88 19.95
N PRO A 15 3.94 -23.14 20.27
CA PRO A 15 5.03 -22.32 19.78
C PRO A 15 5.31 -22.55 18.28
N VAL A 16 5.88 -21.52 17.65
CA VAL A 16 6.65 -21.64 16.41
C VAL A 16 8.09 -22.00 16.79
N ALA A 17 8.61 -23.09 16.24
CA ALA A 17 10.00 -23.49 16.46
C ALA A 17 10.89 -23.03 15.29
N ILE A 18 12.06 -22.46 15.62
CA ILE A 18 13.03 -22.02 14.64
C ILE A 18 14.36 -22.73 14.89
N LEU A 19 14.90 -23.36 13.85
CA LEU A 19 16.16 -24.08 13.92
C LEU A 19 17.28 -23.26 13.28
N GLY A 20 18.09 -22.64 14.12
CA GLY A 20 19.14 -21.68 13.77
C GLY A 20 18.86 -20.30 14.33
N ALA A 21 19.73 -19.79 15.21
CA ALA A 21 19.63 -18.48 15.84
C ALA A 21 20.50 -17.41 15.17
N GLY A 22 21.02 -17.70 13.97
CA GLY A 22 21.81 -16.76 13.18
C GLY A 22 21.04 -15.52 12.78
N VAL A 23 21.66 -14.66 11.93
CA VAL A 23 21.10 -13.35 11.55
C VAL A 23 19.67 -13.45 11.04
N LEU A 24 19.35 -14.43 10.19
CA LEU A 24 18.00 -14.58 9.65
C LEU A 24 17.06 -15.27 10.65
N GLY A 25 17.50 -16.30 11.36
CA GLY A 25 16.67 -17.02 12.33
C GLY A 25 16.14 -16.13 13.45
N ARG A 26 16.97 -15.23 14.02
CA ARG A 26 16.52 -14.28 15.05
C ARG A 26 15.53 -13.24 14.52
N ARG A 27 15.61 -12.89 13.24
CA ARG A 27 14.66 -11.98 12.57
C ARG A 27 13.32 -12.67 12.31
N ILE A 28 13.34 -13.95 11.90
CA ILE A 28 12.14 -14.77 11.77
C ILE A 28 11.48 -14.98 13.16
N ALA A 29 12.29 -15.21 14.20
CA ALA A 29 11.77 -15.27 15.58
C ALA A 29 11.06 -13.97 15.98
N CYS A 30 11.63 -12.83 15.63
CA CYS A 30 11.05 -11.52 15.91
C CYS A 30 9.71 -11.32 15.17
N ILE A 31 9.60 -11.77 13.90
CA ILE A 31 8.35 -11.73 13.12
C ILE A 31 7.22 -12.50 13.84
N TRP A 32 7.45 -13.77 14.16
CA TRP A 32 6.41 -14.61 14.76
C TRP A 32 6.07 -14.19 16.18
N ALA A 33 7.07 -13.77 16.97
CA ALA A 33 6.83 -13.22 18.30
C ALA A 33 5.99 -11.93 18.23
N SER A 34 6.26 -11.04 17.28
CA SER A 34 5.49 -9.80 17.13
C SER A 34 4.03 -10.03 16.75
N ALA A 35 3.70 -11.19 16.18
CA ALA A 35 2.33 -11.60 15.84
C ALA A 35 1.62 -12.33 17.01
N GLY A 36 2.20 -12.31 18.21
CA GLY A 36 1.62 -12.90 19.41
C GLY A 36 1.88 -14.39 19.60
N TYR A 37 2.68 -15.03 18.73
CA TYR A 37 3.06 -16.43 18.91
C TYR A 37 4.25 -16.56 19.86
N ASN A 38 4.19 -17.55 20.75
CA ASN A 38 5.39 -17.97 21.47
C ASN A 38 6.36 -18.62 20.48
N VAL A 39 7.66 -18.34 20.63
CA VAL A 39 8.70 -18.84 19.73
C VAL A 39 9.77 -19.57 20.50
N GLN A 40 10.14 -20.75 20.03
CA GLN A 40 11.25 -21.53 20.55
C GLN A 40 12.36 -21.59 19.51
N VAL A 41 13.55 -21.11 19.85
CA VAL A 41 14.68 -21.07 18.90
C VAL A 41 15.75 -22.07 19.36
N ARG A 42 16.14 -22.95 18.45
CA ARG A 42 17.23 -23.91 18.68
C ARG A 42 18.49 -23.47 17.99
N ASP A 43 19.60 -23.43 18.73
CA ASP A 43 20.94 -23.32 18.16
C ASP A 43 21.96 -23.99 19.07
N PRO A 44 22.97 -24.75 18.55
CA PRO A 44 24.02 -25.33 19.35
C PRO A 44 24.93 -24.27 20.00
N SER A 45 25.11 -23.09 19.37
CA SER A 45 25.95 -22.02 19.90
C SER A 45 25.23 -21.23 21.00
N PRO A 46 25.77 -21.17 22.22
CA PRO A 46 25.21 -20.34 23.29
C PRO A 46 25.28 -18.83 22.96
N GLU A 47 26.30 -18.40 22.19
CA GLU A 47 26.45 -17.02 21.72
C GLU A 47 25.31 -16.63 20.77
N GLN A 48 25.02 -17.47 19.75
CA GLN A 48 23.91 -17.23 18.83
C GLN A 48 22.55 -17.21 19.54
N ARG A 49 22.35 -18.05 20.56
CA ARG A 49 21.14 -18.04 21.38
C ARG A 49 21.01 -16.72 22.17
N ALA A 50 22.10 -16.25 22.77
CA ALA A 50 22.12 -14.97 23.51
C ALA A 50 21.83 -13.78 22.57
N ASP A 51 22.48 -13.74 21.42
CA ASP A 51 22.26 -12.73 20.38
C ASP A 51 20.82 -12.71 19.86
N CYS A 52 20.19 -13.88 19.73
CA CYS A 52 18.79 -13.98 19.31
C CYS A 52 17.87 -13.33 20.33
N VAL A 53 18.03 -13.68 21.62
CA VAL A 53 17.23 -13.09 22.71
C VAL A 53 17.44 -11.57 22.78
N ALA A 54 18.68 -11.10 22.67
CA ALA A 54 19.01 -9.68 22.69
C ALA A 54 18.35 -8.94 21.52
N TYR A 55 18.46 -9.50 20.31
CA TYR A 55 17.84 -8.94 19.10
C TYR A 55 16.31 -8.82 19.24
N VAL A 56 15.64 -9.91 19.66
CA VAL A 56 14.18 -9.90 19.82
C VAL A 56 13.77 -8.88 20.88
N LYS A 57 14.42 -8.89 22.05
CA LYS A 57 14.12 -7.91 23.10
C LYS A 57 14.24 -6.45 22.64
N GLN A 58 15.21 -6.17 21.79
CA GLN A 58 15.43 -4.82 21.25
C GLN A 58 14.42 -4.43 20.17
N HIS A 59 13.91 -5.36 19.36
CA HIS A 59 13.21 -5.04 18.13
C HIS A 59 11.74 -5.49 18.09
N VAL A 60 11.31 -6.43 18.94
CA VAL A 60 9.98 -7.03 18.84
C VAL A 60 8.84 -6.03 18.97
N VAL A 61 9.01 -4.99 19.78
CA VAL A 61 7.99 -3.93 19.92
C VAL A 61 7.79 -3.19 18.59
N ALA A 62 8.87 -2.84 17.90
CA ALA A 62 8.79 -2.18 16.60
C ALA A 62 8.15 -3.08 15.53
N TYR A 63 8.38 -4.40 15.58
CA TYR A 63 7.69 -5.34 14.70
C TYR A 63 6.21 -5.49 15.09
N ALA A 64 5.89 -5.50 16.40
CA ALA A 64 4.52 -5.64 16.90
C ALA A 64 3.62 -4.43 16.57
N GLU A 65 4.20 -3.27 16.36
CA GLU A 65 3.47 -2.10 15.87
C GLU A 65 2.76 -2.36 14.53
N HIS A 66 3.26 -3.31 13.75
CA HIS A 66 2.70 -3.67 12.45
C HIS A 66 1.63 -4.78 12.54
N THR A 67 1.68 -5.59 13.58
CA THR A 67 0.72 -6.69 13.78
C THR A 67 -0.45 -6.30 14.70
N GLY A 68 -0.25 -5.27 15.53
CA GLY A 68 -1.21 -4.86 16.56
C GLY A 68 -1.39 -5.88 17.69
N ALA A 69 -0.58 -6.96 17.73
CA ALA A 69 -0.65 -7.99 18.73
C ALA A 69 0.32 -7.73 19.89
N ALA A 70 -0.02 -8.19 21.09
CA ALA A 70 0.94 -8.25 22.17
C ALA A 70 2.01 -9.31 21.83
N PRO A 71 3.32 -8.98 21.91
CA PRO A 71 4.37 -9.94 21.57
C PRO A 71 4.34 -11.20 22.40
N GLY A 72 4.52 -12.35 21.75
CA GLY A 72 4.73 -13.62 22.40
C GLY A 72 6.13 -13.75 23.01
N GLU A 73 6.31 -14.73 23.87
CA GLU A 73 7.59 -15.02 24.52
C GLU A 73 8.55 -15.74 23.55
N VAL A 74 9.85 -15.36 23.59
CA VAL A 74 10.90 -16.03 22.84
C VAL A 74 11.87 -16.72 23.79
N THR A 75 11.97 -18.04 23.67
CA THR A 75 12.89 -18.87 24.45
C THR A 75 13.90 -19.55 23.54
N THR A 76 15.06 -19.91 24.07
CA THR A 76 16.14 -20.56 23.29
C THR A 76 16.61 -21.84 23.98
N SER A 77 17.02 -22.83 23.18
CA SER A 77 17.56 -24.12 23.66
C SER A 77 18.61 -24.66 22.68
N GLU A 78 19.49 -25.53 23.18
CA GLU A 78 20.34 -26.37 22.30
C GLU A 78 19.66 -27.68 21.93
N ASP A 79 18.68 -28.13 22.71
CA ASP A 79 17.99 -29.41 22.53
C ASP A 79 16.89 -29.29 21.47
N LEU A 80 17.05 -30.05 20.39
CA LEU A 80 16.08 -30.11 19.29
C LEU A 80 14.73 -30.67 19.77
N LYS A 81 14.75 -31.77 20.53
CA LYS A 81 13.52 -32.41 21.00
C LYS A 81 12.69 -31.47 21.88
N HIS A 82 13.33 -30.76 22.78
CA HIS A 82 12.66 -29.76 23.62
C HIS A 82 12.02 -28.66 22.79
N THR A 83 12.76 -28.15 21.77
CA THR A 83 12.30 -27.05 20.92
C THR A 83 11.09 -27.41 20.05
N VAL A 84 10.99 -28.65 19.56
CA VAL A 84 9.93 -29.01 18.58
C VAL A 84 8.78 -29.79 19.19
N ASN A 85 8.88 -30.24 20.44
CA ASN A 85 7.96 -31.19 21.06
C ASN A 85 6.47 -30.77 21.03
N ASN A 86 6.19 -29.48 21.08
CA ASN A 86 4.82 -28.94 21.04
C ASN A 86 4.63 -27.91 19.90
N ALA A 87 5.57 -27.82 18.96
CA ALA A 87 5.48 -26.84 17.89
C ALA A 87 4.34 -27.18 16.93
N TRP A 88 3.64 -26.14 16.44
CA TRP A 88 2.69 -26.29 15.33
C TRP A 88 3.33 -26.01 13.97
N LEU A 89 4.42 -25.24 13.97
CA LEU A 89 5.24 -24.89 12.81
C LEU A 89 6.71 -24.96 13.19
N VAL A 90 7.51 -25.63 12.39
CA VAL A 90 8.97 -25.60 12.49
C VAL A 90 9.52 -24.91 11.25
N ILE A 91 10.38 -23.91 11.43
CA ILE A 91 11.11 -23.23 10.33
C ILE A 91 12.58 -23.55 10.47
N GLU A 92 13.11 -24.35 9.55
CA GLU A 92 14.51 -24.70 9.45
C GLU A 92 15.29 -23.57 8.78
N ALA A 93 16.23 -22.99 9.52
CA ALA A 93 17.15 -21.93 9.08
C ALA A 93 18.61 -22.27 9.46
N VAL A 94 18.97 -23.56 9.40
CA VAL A 94 20.34 -24.04 9.63
C VAL A 94 21.24 -23.69 8.43
N PRO A 95 22.58 -23.76 8.58
CA PRO A 95 23.51 -23.48 7.48
C PRO A 95 23.17 -24.21 6.18
N GLU A 96 23.45 -23.56 5.05
CA GLU A 96 23.06 -24.00 3.69
C GLU A 96 23.93 -25.19 3.23
N LYS A 97 23.71 -26.35 3.86
CA LYS A 97 24.38 -27.63 3.57
C LYS A 97 23.32 -28.71 3.46
N ILE A 98 23.16 -29.29 2.26
CA ILE A 98 22.09 -30.26 1.96
C ILE A 98 22.05 -31.43 2.94
N GLN A 99 23.23 -32.05 3.23
CA GLN A 99 23.27 -33.17 4.16
C GLN A 99 22.83 -32.81 5.58
N LEU A 100 23.14 -31.61 6.04
CA LEU A 100 22.67 -31.13 7.33
C LEU A 100 21.13 -30.97 7.36
N LYS A 101 20.57 -30.46 6.26
CA LYS A 101 19.12 -30.30 6.11
C LYS A 101 18.41 -31.66 6.05
N ILE A 102 18.91 -32.62 5.24
CA ILE A 102 18.37 -33.99 5.20
C ILE A 102 18.34 -34.61 6.61
N ASN A 103 19.46 -34.52 7.33
CA ASN A 103 19.54 -35.07 8.71
C ASN A 103 18.62 -34.31 9.68
N THR A 104 18.41 -33.02 9.47
CA THR A 104 17.49 -32.22 10.28
C THR A 104 16.04 -32.69 10.05
N PHE A 105 15.61 -32.85 8.79
CA PHE A 105 14.26 -33.32 8.47
C PHE A 105 14.03 -34.77 8.91
N GLU A 106 15.06 -35.64 8.86
CA GLU A 106 15.00 -36.99 9.45
C GLU A 106 14.69 -36.94 10.97
N GLN A 107 15.31 -36.00 11.69
CA GLN A 107 15.05 -35.83 13.12
C GLN A 107 13.66 -35.24 13.37
N LEU A 108 13.24 -34.26 12.56
CA LEU A 108 11.92 -33.65 12.66
C LEU A 108 10.80 -34.66 12.40
N ASP A 109 10.97 -35.59 11.44
CA ASP A 109 10.02 -36.67 11.19
C ASP A 109 9.74 -37.52 12.43
N LYS A 110 10.77 -37.71 13.28
CA LYS A 110 10.69 -38.53 14.51
C LYS A 110 10.23 -37.75 15.73
N LEU A 111 10.53 -36.45 15.81
CA LEU A 111 10.41 -35.65 17.03
C LEU A 111 9.26 -34.65 17.03
N ALA A 112 8.90 -34.10 15.87
CA ALA A 112 7.84 -33.12 15.77
C ALA A 112 6.45 -33.76 15.90
N PRO A 113 5.45 -33.02 16.42
CA PRO A 113 4.06 -33.48 16.44
C PRO A 113 3.56 -33.88 15.04
N LYS A 114 2.67 -34.86 14.98
CA LYS A 114 2.19 -35.41 13.69
C LYS A 114 1.37 -34.41 12.86
N ASP A 115 0.85 -33.37 13.48
CA ASP A 115 0.12 -32.28 12.85
C ASP A 115 0.99 -31.03 12.60
N CYS A 116 2.25 -31.05 13.03
CA CYS A 116 3.18 -29.93 12.88
C CYS A 116 3.58 -29.72 11.40
N ILE A 117 3.55 -28.50 10.94
CA ILE A 117 4.04 -28.10 9.61
C ILE A 117 5.57 -27.93 9.70
N LEU A 118 6.29 -28.44 8.69
CA LEU A 118 7.76 -28.41 8.64
C LEU A 118 8.20 -27.60 7.41
N ALA A 119 8.82 -26.46 7.63
CA ALA A 119 9.23 -25.57 6.57
C ALA A 119 10.76 -25.42 6.52
N SER A 120 11.34 -25.35 5.33
CA SER A 120 12.75 -24.97 5.13
C SER A 120 12.84 -23.53 4.63
N ASN A 121 13.72 -22.74 5.26
CA ASN A 121 14.06 -21.39 4.80
C ASN A 121 15.21 -21.40 3.77
N SER A 122 15.62 -22.54 3.24
CA SER A 122 16.68 -22.62 2.24
C SER A 122 16.36 -21.72 1.03
N SER A 123 17.36 -20.98 0.57
CA SER A 123 17.28 -20.13 -0.63
C SER A 123 17.70 -20.87 -1.91
N SER A 124 18.41 -21.98 -1.78
CA SER A 124 19.04 -22.69 -2.89
C SER A 124 18.49 -24.09 -3.09
N TYR A 125 18.19 -24.81 -1.99
CA TYR A 125 17.71 -26.19 -2.04
C TYR A 125 16.19 -26.23 -1.98
N LYS A 126 15.61 -27.07 -2.83
CA LYS A 126 14.19 -27.40 -2.81
C LYS A 126 13.89 -28.34 -1.66
N SER A 127 12.70 -28.26 -1.05
CA SER A 127 12.36 -29.18 0.03
C SER A 127 12.28 -30.65 -0.43
N SER A 128 11.97 -30.91 -1.70
CA SER A 128 12.05 -32.27 -2.28
C SER A 128 13.44 -32.92 -2.13
N GLU A 129 14.52 -32.14 -2.15
CA GLU A 129 15.90 -32.62 -1.99
C GLU A 129 16.22 -33.03 -0.54
N MET A 130 15.34 -32.74 0.41
CA MET A 130 15.51 -33.01 1.85
C MET A 130 14.70 -34.23 2.32
N LEU A 131 13.94 -34.88 1.44
CA LEU A 131 12.96 -35.91 1.78
C LEU A 131 13.51 -37.35 1.86
N ASP A 132 14.75 -37.59 1.50
CA ASP A 132 15.35 -38.95 1.38
C ASP A 132 15.15 -39.83 2.61
N LYS A 133 15.13 -39.22 3.81
CA LYS A 133 15.03 -39.94 5.10
C LYS A 133 13.71 -39.65 5.83
N VAL A 134 12.73 -39.05 5.12
CA VAL A 134 11.45 -38.67 5.69
C VAL A 134 10.38 -39.70 5.33
N SER A 135 9.54 -40.06 6.30
CA SER A 135 8.41 -40.98 6.07
C SER A 135 7.35 -40.38 5.15
N ASP A 136 6.66 -41.23 4.38
CA ASP A 136 5.59 -40.77 3.46
C ASP A 136 4.44 -40.06 4.19
N ALA A 137 4.20 -40.39 5.46
CA ALA A 137 3.19 -39.73 6.28
C ALA A 137 3.54 -38.27 6.62
N THR A 138 4.82 -37.91 6.59
CA THR A 138 5.30 -36.56 6.93
C THR A 138 5.48 -35.66 5.70
N LYS A 139 5.79 -36.23 4.53
CA LYS A 139 6.01 -35.46 3.30
C LYS A 139 4.90 -34.43 2.98
N PRO A 140 3.59 -34.75 3.15
CA PRO A 140 2.54 -33.77 2.88
C PRO A 140 2.59 -32.49 3.75
N ARG A 141 3.35 -32.49 4.83
CA ARG A 141 3.49 -31.37 5.77
C ARG A 141 4.80 -30.57 5.58
N ILE A 142 5.58 -30.88 4.54
CA ILE A 142 6.86 -30.26 4.27
C ILE A 142 6.73 -29.29 3.09
N LEU A 143 7.38 -28.13 3.18
CA LEU A 143 7.45 -27.12 2.13
C LEU A 143 8.69 -26.23 2.31
N ASN A 144 8.99 -25.42 1.30
CA ASN A 144 9.87 -24.27 1.51
C ASN A 144 9.09 -23.03 1.98
N MET A 145 9.66 -22.30 2.94
CA MET A 145 9.17 -21.01 3.42
C MET A 145 10.35 -20.05 3.55
N HIS A 146 10.67 -19.41 2.44
CA HIS A 146 11.88 -18.62 2.28
C HIS A 146 11.64 -17.15 2.64
N TYR A 147 12.28 -16.70 3.69
CA TYR A 147 12.32 -15.28 4.09
C TYR A 147 13.51 -14.59 3.43
N TYR A 148 13.34 -13.31 3.10
CA TYR A 148 14.43 -12.48 2.60
C TYR A 148 15.20 -11.83 3.77
N MET A 149 15.12 -10.54 3.96
CA MET A 149 15.88 -9.87 5.04
C MET A 149 14.97 -8.94 5.85
N PRO A 150 14.13 -9.49 6.77
CA PRO A 150 13.30 -8.65 7.64
C PRO A 150 14.15 -7.76 8.56
N PRO A 151 13.69 -6.54 8.94
CA PRO A 151 12.45 -5.89 8.49
C PRO A 151 12.59 -5.15 7.16
N GLN A 152 13.78 -5.08 6.55
CA GLN A 152 14.00 -4.35 5.30
C GLN A 152 13.18 -4.93 4.13
N VAL A 153 13.05 -6.26 4.09
CA VAL A 153 12.25 -6.97 3.08
C VAL A 153 11.35 -7.98 3.79
N MET A 154 10.07 -7.69 3.88
CA MET A 154 9.07 -8.52 4.54
C MET A 154 8.44 -9.59 3.64
N VAL A 155 9.01 -9.80 2.45
CA VAL A 155 8.57 -10.84 1.52
C VAL A 155 8.92 -12.22 2.08
N VAL A 156 7.98 -13.16 1.94
CA VAL A 156 8.19 -14.59 2.15
C VAL A 156 7.65 -15.38 0.96
N GLU A 157 8.43 -16.32 0.44
CA GLU A 157 8.00 -17.20 -0.65
C GLU A 157 7.70 -18.59 -0.10
N LEU A 158 6.48 -19.06 -0.35
CA LEU A 158 6.03 -20.42 -0.02
C LEU A 158 6.09 -21.27 -1.28
N MET A 159 6.71 -22.44 -1.22
CA MET A 159 6.84 -23.32 -2.38
C MET A 159 6.57 -24.78 -2.01
N THR A 160 5.70 -25.41 -2.77
CA THR A 160 5.46 -26.85 -2.70
C THR A 160 6.67 -27.65 -3.21
N ASP A 161 6.84 -28.86 -2.70
CA ASP A 161 7.79 -29.87 -3.23
C ASP A 161 7.10 -30.94 -4.09
N GLY A 162 5.82 -30.75 -4.36
CA GLY A 162 5.00 -31.70 -5.10
C GLY A 162 4.27 -32.71 -4.21
N PHE A 163 4.65 -32.85 -2.94
CA PHE A 163 3.98 -33.67 -1.93
C PHE A 163 3.16 -32.84 -0.94
N THR A 164 3.52 -31.58 -0.76
CA THR A 164 2.86 -30.64 0.17
C THR A 164 1.36 -30.58 -0.08
N ASP A 165 0.56 -30.73 0.97
CA ASP A 165 -0.88 -30.51 0.90
C ASP A 165 -1.18 -29.03 0.57
N PRO A 166 -1.95 -28.74 -0.49
CA PRO A 166 -2.25 -27.36 -0.90
C PRO A 166 -2.91 -26.51 0.19
N SER A 167 -3.68 -27.12 1.09
CA SER A 167 -4.36 -26.42 2.19
C SER A 167 -3.37 -25.86 3.22
N ILE A 168 -2.20 -26.50 3.37
CA ILE A 168 -1.11 -26.01 4.24
C ILE A 168 -0.56 -24.68 3.70
N ILE A 169 -0.37 -24.59 2.38
CA ILE A 169 0.14 -23.35 1.76
C ILE A 169 -0.85 -22.22 1.98
N GLN A 170 -2.15 -22.48 1.74
CA GLN A 170 -3.18 -21.47 1.96
C GLN A 170 -3.24 -21.03 3.43
N PHE A 171 -3.18 -21.98 4.37
CA PHE A 171 -3.15 -21.69 5.80
C PHE A 171 -1.93 -20.83 6.17
N LEU A 172 -0.74 -21.17 5.68
CA LEU A 172 0.49 -20.39 5.96
C LEU A 172 0.48 -19.01 5.30
N VAL A 173 -0.17 -18.84 4.14
CA VAL A 173 -0.37 -17.51 3.54
C VAL A 173 -1.10 -16.60 4.52
N GLU A 174 -2.21 -17.07 5.11
CA GLU A 174 -2.98 -16.24 6.06
C GLU A 174 -2.19 -15.97 7.36
N ARG A 175 -1.51 -16.99 7.89
CA ARG A 175 -0.67 -16.81 9.10
C ARG A 175 0.52 -15.88 8.85
N SER A 176 1.10 -15.92 7.65
CA SER A 176 2.18 -15.00 7.25
C SER A 176 1.70 -13.55 7.18
N LYS A 177 0.50 -13.32 6.65
CA LYS A 177 -0.12 -11.97 6.64
C LYS A 177 -0.37 -11.47 8.07
N GLU A 178 -0.87 -12.31 8.97
CA GLU A 178 -1.04 -11.97 10.39
C GLU A 178 0.31 -11.57 11.04
N ALA A 179 1.40 -12.20 10.62
CA ALA A 179 2.75 -11.85 11.04
C ALA A 179 3.35 -10.67 10.26
N ALA A 180 2.51 -9.85 9.62
CA ALA A 180 2.87 -8.66 8.84
C ALA A 180 3.91 -8.92 7.74
N THR A 181 3.98 -10.14 7.21
CA THR A 181 4.80 -10.47 6.04
C THR A 181 3.98 -10.44 4.76
N ILE A 182 4.67 -10.39 3.62
CA ILE A 182 4.06 -10.35 2.28
C ILE A 182 4.30 -11.71 1.61
N PRO A 183 3.36 -12.67 1.73
CA PRO A 183 3.55 -14.01 1.20
C PRO A 183 3.27 -14.09 -0.30
N TYR A 184 4.16 -14.76 -1.02
CA TYR A 184 3.99 -15.17 -2.40
C TYR A 184 4.08 -16.69 -2.52
N VAL A 185 3.33 -17.28 -3.47
CA VAL A 185 3.29 -18.72 -3.66
C VAL A 185 3.91 -19.11 -4.99
N ALA A 186 5.01 -19.85 -4.93
CA ALA A 186 5.55 -20.59 -6.08
C ALA A 186 4.72 -21.87 -6.27
N ARG A 187 3.84 -21.86 -7.29
CA ARG A 187 2.84 -22.91 -7.53
C ARG A 187 3.41 -24.24 -7.97
N LYS A 188 4.68 -24.27 -8.33
CA LYS A 188 5.46 -25.47 -8.65
C LYS A 188 6.86 -25.31 -8.10
N GLU A 189 7.49 -26.41 -7.83
CA GLU A 189 8.88 -26.43 -7.42
C GLU A 189 9.79 -25.76 -8.48
N SER A 190 10.64 -24.85 -8.01
CA SER A 190 11.50 -24.04 -8.87
C SER A 190 12.80 -23.69 -8.15
N THR A 191 13.92 -23.93 -8.77
CA THR A 191 15.22 -23.48 -8.25
C THR A 191 15.27 -21.95 -8.24
N GLY A 192 15.53 -21.38 -7.07
CA GLY A 192 15.50 -19.92 -6.86
C GLY A 192 14.11 -19.33 -6.73
N PHE A 193 13.07 -20.14 -6.53
CA PHE A 193 11.69 -19.71 -6.33
C PHE A 193 11.19 -18.80 -7.48
N ILE A 194 10.59 -17.66 -7.15
CA ILE A 194 10.16 -16.64 -8.10
C ILE A 194 11.26 -15.59 -8.26
N PHE A 195 11.62 -14.88 -7.16
CA PHE A 195 12.49 -13.71 -7.24
C PHE A 195 13.96 -14.08 -7.51
N ASN A 196 14.54 -15.04 -6.77
CA ASN A 196 15.94 -15.40 -6.97
C ASN A 196 16.21 -15.96 -8.39
N ARG A 197 15.18 -16.55 -9.02
CA ARG A 197 15.27 -17.01 -10.41
C ARG A 197 15.32 -15.82 -11.38
N LEU A 198 14.48 -14.79 -11.18
CA LEU A 198 14.54 -13.55 -11.96
C LEU A 198 15.88 -12.84 -11.73
N TRP A 199 16.29 -12.71 -10.48
CA TRP A 199 17.55 -12.08 -10.10
C TRP A 199 18.77 -12.81 -10.71
N ALA A 200 18.74 -14.14 -10.80
CA ALA A 200 19.77 -14.91 -11.46
C ALA A 200 19.91 -14.58 -12.95
N ALA A 201 18.81 -14.31 -13.65
CA ALA A 201 18.84 -13.88 -15.04
C ALA A 201 19.42 -12.46 -15.16
N VAL A 202 18.95 -11.52 -14.34
CA VAL A 202 19.46 -10.13 -14.31
C VAL A 202 20.96 -10.09 -14.01
N LYS A 203 21.42 -10.84 -13.00
CA LYS A 203 22.86 -10.91 -12.67
C LYS A 203 23.72 -11.41 -13.84
N ARG A 204 23.27 -12.47 -14.51
CA ARG A 204 24.02 -13.01 -15.64
C ARG A 204 24.15 -11.98 -16.75
N GLU A 205 23.07 -11.32 -17.12
CA GLU A 205 23.09 -10.32 -18.19
C GLU A 205 23.91 -9.09 -17.81
N ALA A 206 23.76 -8.58 -16.58
CA ALA A 206 24.59 -7.48 -16.10
C ALA A 206 26.09 -7.80 -16.15
N LEU A 207 26.49 -9.02 -15.75
CA LEU A 207 27.87 -9.45 -15.84
C LEU A 207 28.35 -9.62 -17.29
N THR A 208 27.48 -10.04 -18.20
CA THR A 208 27.78 -10.15 -19.64
C THR A 208 28.04 -8.77 -20.23
N ILE A 209 27.18 -7.79 -19.97
CA ILE A 209 27.34 -6.38 -20.38
C ILE A 209 28.69 -5.83 -19.92
N LEU A 210 29.08 -6.10 -18.67
CA LEU A 210 30.37 -5.67 -18.12
C LEU A 210 31.55 -6.39 -18.76
N ALA A 211 31.42 -7.71 -18.98
CA ALA A 211 32.49 -8.52 -19.61
C ALA A 211 32.74 -8.17 -21.07
N GLU A 212 31.69 -7.73 -21.77
CA GLU A 212 31.75 -7.28 -23.16
C GLU A 212 32.11 -5.77 -23.27
N GLU A 213 32.39 -5.11 -22.13
CA GLU A 213 32.75 -3.69 -22.05
C GLU A 213 31.70 -2.73 -22.68
N VAL A 214 30.42 -3.16 -22.69
CA VAL A 214 29.32 -2.38 -23.26
C VAL A 214 28.97 -1.19 -22.35
N SER A 215 29.10 -1.33 -21.04
CA SER A 215 28.76 -0.29 -20.06
C SER A 215 29.53 -0.45 -18.76
N THR A 216 29.36 0.50 -17.85
CA THR A 216 29.96 0.50 -16.50
C THR A 216 28.91 0.13 -15.43
N PRO A 217 29.32 -0.35 -14.23
CA PRO A 217 28.38 -0.62 -13.14
C PRO A 217 27.48 0.58 -12.80
N SER A 218 28.03 1.77 -12.78
CA SER A 218 27.30 3.01 -12.45
C SER A 218 26.23 3.34 -13.49
N GLU A 219 26.50 3.12 -14.77
CA GLU A 219 25.55 3.36 -15.86
C GLU A 219 24.42 2.31 -15.86
N ILE A 220 24.75 1.03 -15.62
CA ILE A 220 23.76 -0.04 -15.49
C ILE A 220 22.81 0.26 -14.34
N ASP A 221 23.33 0.62 -13.16
CA ASP A 221 22.51 0.96 -11.99
C ASP A 221 21.67 2.21 -12.23
N SER A 222 22.23 3.21 -12.92
CA SER A 222 21.52 4.44 -13.26
C SER A 222 20.34 4.18 -14.21
N ILE A 223 20.57 3.46 -15.33
CA ILE A 223 19.52 3.10 -16.29
C ILE A 223 18.44 2.22 -15.63
N TRP A 224 18.84 1.24 -14.83
CA TRP A 224 17.91 0.40 -14.09
C TRP A 224 17.02 1.23 -13.17
N THR A 225 17.63 2.17 -12.45
CA THR A 225 16.92 3.07 -11.54
C THR A 225 15.91 3.94 -12.28
N GLU A 226 16.27 4.54 -13.41
CA GLU A 226 15.35 5.39 -14.19
C GLU A 226 14.19 4.58 -14.77
N ILE A 227 14.48 3.40 -15.36
CA ILE A 227 13.47 2.63 -16.12
C ILE A 227 12.55 1.81 -15.21
N PHE A 228 13.08 1.17 -14.15
CA PHE A 228 12.29 0.25 -13.31
C PHE A 228 11.96 0.81 -11.94
N VAL A 229 12.90 1.45 -11.27
CA VAL A 229 12.66 1.92 -9.88
C VAL A 229 11.83 3.20 -9.87
N LYS A 230 12.28 4.23 -10.59
CA LYS A 230 11.57 5.53 -10.60
C LYS A 230 10.26 5.50 -11.34
N SER A 231 10.17 4.76 -12.45
CA SER A 231 8.91 4.65 -13.21
C SER A 231 7.88 3.74 -12.54
N GLY A 232 8.29 2.93 -11.55
CA GLY A 232 7.43 1.89 -10.97
C GLY A 232 7.06 0.78 -11.95
N THR A 233 7.75 0.68 -13.10
CA THR A 233 7.51 -0.33 -14.11
C THR A 233 7.90 -1.71 -13.59
N VAL A 234 7.05 -2.72 -13.80
CA VAL A 234 7.31 -4.10 -13.42
C VAL A 234 7.34 -5.01 -14.64
N PRO A 235 8.17 -6.08 -14.66
CA PRO A 235 8.52 -6.81 -15.88
C PRO A 235 7.34 -7.30 -16.72
N CYS A 236 6.36 -7.96 -16.11
CA CYS A 236 5.23 -8.51 -16.86
C CYS A 236 4.31 -7.42 -17.41
N LYS A 237 4.05 -6.35 -16.65
CA LYS A 237 3.29 -5.20 -17.15
C LYS A 237 4.03 -4.46 -18.26
N ALA A 238 5.36 -4.37 -18.20
CA ALA A 238 6.18 -3.80 -19.26
C ALA A 238 6.00 -4.56 -20.59
N MET A 239 6.03 -5.89 -20.56
CA MET A 239 5.79 -6.72 -21.73
C MET A 239 4.39 -6.52 -22.31
N ASP A 240 3.35 -6.50 -21.47
CA ASP A 240 1.98 -6.23 -21.92
C ASP A 240 1.81 -4.83 -22.51
N ASN A 241 2.47 -3.81 -21.95
CA ASN A 241 2.41 -2.44 -22.45
C ASN A 241 3.11 -2.26 -23.80
N VAL A 242 4.23 -2.93 -24.01
CA VAL A 242 4.94 -2.94 -25.30
C VAL A 242 4.13 -3.69 -26.35
N GLY A 243 3.51 -4.80 -25.96
CA GLY A 243 2.79 -5.74 -26.79
C GLY A 243 3.55 -7.05 -26.97
N LEU A 244 2.87 -8.17 -26.73
CA LEU A 244 3.50 -9.49 -26.70
C LEU A 244 4.01 -9.95 -28.08
N ASP A 245 3.42 -9.46 -29.15
CA ASP A 245 3.90 -9.63 -30.53
C ASP A 245 5.25 -8.93 -30.74
N THR A 246 5.39 -7.70 -30.27
CA THR A 246 6.65 -6.96 -30.29
C THR A 246 7.70 -7.63 -29.41
N VAL A 247 7.32 -8.07 -28.21
CA VAL A 247 8.21 -8.82 -27.31
C VAL A 247 8.72 -10.09 -28.00
N ALA A 248 7.84 -10.87 -28.61
CA ALA A 248 8.22 -12.08 -29.31
C ALA A 248 9.13 -11.80 -30.53
N PHE A 249 8.88 -10.69 -31.24
CA PHE A 249 9.72 -10.27 -32.37
C PHE A 249 11.14 -9.93 -31.90
N ILE A 250 11.26 -9.14 -30.85
CA ILE A 250 12.58 -8.77 -30.28
C ILE A 250 13.30 -10.01 -29.77
N GLU A 251 12.61 -10.88 -29.05
CA GLU A 251 13.19 -12.10 -28.47
C GLU A 251 13.68 -13.07 -29.56
N LYS A 252 12.99 -13.18 -30.70
CA LYS A 252 13.46 -13.96 -31.87
C LYS A 252 14.82 -13.48 -32.36
N HIS A 253 15.06 -12.16 -32.33
CA HIS A 253 16.35 -11.59 -32.72
C HIS A 253 17.46 -12.03 -31.77
N TYR A 254 17.23 -11.91 -30.43
CA TYR A 254 18.18 -12.37 -29.41
C TYR A 254 18.45 -13.87 -29.48
N ILE A 255 17.41 -14.68 -29.73
CA ILE A 255 17.54 -16.15 -29.90
C ILE A 255 18.47 -16.46 -31.07
N ALA A 256 18.27 -15.81 -32.22
CA ALA A 256 19.09 -16.01 -33.42
C ALA A 256 20.55 -15.58 -33.21
N GLU A 257 20.76 -14.41 -32.60
CA GLU A 257 22.09 -13.81 -32.40
C GLU A 257 22.90 -14.54 -31.35
N ARG A 258 22.26 -14.99 -30.24
CA ARG A 258 22.94 -15.60 -29.10
C ARG A 258 22.75 -17.11 -28.99
N ASN A 259 22.13 -17.73 -29.99
CA ASN A 259 21.81 -19.17 -30.02
C ASN A 259 21.08 -19.66 -28.75
N LEU A 260 20.00 -18.93 -28.36
CA LEU A 260 19.21 -19.25 -27.19
C LEU A 260 18.08 -20.24 -27.52
N PRO A 261 17.56 -21.01 -26.54
CA PRO A 261 16.37 -21.84 -26.75
C PRO A 261 15.08 -20.99 -26.81
N SER A 262 14.17 -21.33 -27.73
CA SER A 262 12.88 -20.62 -27.91
C SER A 262 11.72 -21.20 -27.10
N ASP A 263 11.82 -22.46 -26.65
CA ASP A 263 10.73 -23.27 -26.09
C ASP A 263 9.99 -22.61 -24.89
N LYS A 264 10.72 -21.86 -24.07
CA LYS A 264 10.18 -21.19 -22.86
C LYS A 264 10.02 -19.68 -22.99
N THR A 265 10.26 -19.14 -24.16
CA THR A 265 10.12 -17.71 -24.47
C THR A 265 9.17 -17.51 -25.65
N VAL A 266 9.66 -17.45 -26.88
CA VAL A 266 8.82 -17.16 -28.06
C VAL A 266 7.77 -18.25 -28.32
N ASP A 267 8.12 -19.53 -28.21
CA ASP A 267 7.17 -20.62 -28.47
C ASP A 267 6.09 -20.66 -27.39
N PHE A 268 6.46 -20.37 -26.15
CA PHE A 268 5.50 -20.21 -25.06
C PHE A 268 4.54 -19.04 -25.30
N LEU A 269 5.05 -17.85 -25.71
CA LEU A 269 4.23 -16.70 -26.04
C LEU A 269 3.33 -16.99 -27.24
N GLN A 270 3.86 -17.59 -28.30
CA GLN A 270 3.10 -17.93 -29.48
C GLN A 270 1.90 -18.82 -29.14
N LYS A 271 2.17 -19.96 -28.50
CA LYS A 271 1.16 -20.98 -28.20
C LYS A 271 0.09 -20.51 -27.20
N ASN A 272 0.46 -19.75 -26.16
CA ASN A 272 -0.44 -19.47 -25.05
C ASN A 272 -1.10 -18.08 -25.15
N TYR A 273 -0.59 -17.18 -26.00
CA TYR A 273 -1.08 -15.81 -26.10
C TYR A 273 -1.32 -15.36 -27.55
N LEU A 274 -0.31 -15.36 -28.41
CA LEU A 274 -0.42 -14.76 -29.75
C LEU A 274 -1.40 -15.52 -30.66
N ASP A 275 -1.40 -16.85 -30.64
CA ASP A 275 -2.35 -17.70 -31.41
C ASP A 275 -3.80 -17.47 -30.97
N HIS A 276 -4.02 -16.96 -29.76
CA HIS A 276 -5.33 -16.61 -29.21
C HIS A 276 -5.68 -15.12 -29.38
N GLY A 277 -4.78 -14.33 -30.01
CA GLY A 277 -4.94 -12.90 -30.21
C GLY A 277 -4.80 -12.09 -28.91
N LYS A 278 -4.15 -12.64 -27.88
CA LYS A 278 -3.79 -11.94 -26.65
C LYS A 278 -2.46 -11.22 -26.86
N LEU A 279 -2.51 -9.93 -27.20
CA LEU A 279 -1.35 -9.14 -27.61
C LEU A 279 -0.83 -8.17 -26.56
N GLY A 280 -1.43 -8.13 -25.37
CA GLY A 280 -1.07 -7.21 -24.28
C GLY A 280 -2.14 -6.17 -23.99
N SER A 281 -1.78 -5.14 -23.23
CA SER A 281 -2.71 -4.09 -22.74
C SER A 281 -3.40 -3.28 -23.85
N LYS A 282 -2.84 -3.25 -25.06
CA LYS A 282 -3.40 -2.57 -26.24
C LYS A 282 -4.46 -3.40 -26.97
N CYS A 283 -4.73 -4.61 -26.54
CA CYS A 283 -5.67 -5.54 -27.17
C CYS A 283 -6.84 -5.84 -26.22
N SER A 284 -8.07 -5.87 -26.78
CA SER A 284 -9.28 -6.19 -26.00
C SER A 284 -9.30 -7.61 -25.41
N LYS A 285 -8.42 -8.49 -25.86
CA LYS A 285 -8.26 -9.85 -25.32
C LYS A 285 -7.20 -9.94 -24.21
N GLY A 286 -6.55 -8.80 -23.86
CA GLY A 286 -5.47 -8.77 -22.86
C GLY A 286 -4.16 -9.39 -23.34
N GLY A 287 -3.31 -9.76 -22.43
CA GLY A 287 -2.01 -10.36 -22.63
C GLY A 287 -1.65 -11.33 -21.53
N LEU A 288 -0.51 -11.09 -20.85
CA LEU A 288 -0.10 -11.83 -19.65
C LEU A 288 -1.09 -11.63 -18.50
N TYR A 289 -1.71 -10.45 -18.48
CA TYR A 289 -2.86 -10.17 -17.61
C TYR A 289 -4.13 -10.34 -18.43
N GLU A 290 -5.16 -10.95 -17.82
CA GLU A 290 -6.50 -10.88 -18.39
C GLU A 290 -6.84 -9.41 -18.62
N PRO A 291 -7.64 -9.10 -19.66
CA PRO A 291 -8.17 -7.76 -19.74
C PRO A 291 -8.75 -7.52 -18.35
N SER A 292 -8.18 -6.58 -17.58
CA SER A 292 -9.02 -5.96 -16.55
C SER A 292 -10.33 -5.73 -17.29
N GLU A 293 -11.49 -5.83 -16.61
CA GLU A 293 -12.74 -5.29 -17.13
C GLU A 293 -12.54 -3.78 -17.34
N VAL A 294 -11.58 -3.45 -18.16
CA VAL A 294 -11.49 -2.23 -18.89
C VAL A 294 -12.68 -2.32 -19.81
N THR A 295 -13.83 -1.83 -19.35
CA THR A 295 -14.68 -1.10 -20.25
C THR A 295 -13.74 -0.56 -21.31
N LYS A 296 -13.92 -0.98 -22.59
CA LYS A 296 -13.27 -0.38 -23.75
C LYS A 296 -13.02 1.06 -23.40
N PRO A 297 -11.85 1.66 -23.68
CA PRO A 297 -11.82 3.09 -23.74
C PRO A 297 -12.89 3.42 -24.79
N ASN A 298 -14.13 3.63 -24.35
CA ASN A 298 -14.94 4.62 -24.99
C ASN A 298 -13.98 5.80 -24.97
N ASP A 299 -13.81 6.48 -26.09
CA ASP A 299 -13.20 7.81 -26.20
C ASP A 299 -14.00 8.84 -25.38
N VAL A 300 -14.39 8.47 -24.16
CA VAL A 300 -14.97 9.36 -23.17
C VAL A 300 -13.81 9.78 -22.30
N THR A 301 -13.21 10.87 -22.65
CA THR A 301 -12.31 11.65 -21.80
C THR A 301 -12.93 11.64 -20.39
N PRO A 302 -12.22 11.17 -19.33
CA PRO A 302 -12.83 11.10 -18.01
C PRO A 302 -13.38 12.46 -17.62
N SER A 303 -14.56 12.48 -17.06
CA SER A 303 -15.20 13.71 -16.58
C SER A 303 -14.82 13.91 -15.13
N LEU A 304 -14.49 15.14 -14.78
CA LEU A 304 -14.15 15.57 -13.43
C LEU A 304 -15.34 16.32 -12.82
N LEU A 305 -15.62 16.05 -11.57
CA LEU A 305 -16.44 16.90 -10.73
C LEU A 305 -15.51 17.81 -9.94
N VAL A 306 -15.72 19.12 -10.02
CA VAL A 306 -14.88 20.12 -9.37
C VAL A 306 -15.78 21.05 -8.57
N LEU A 307 -15.38 21.33 -7.35
CA LEU A 307 -16.11 22.26 -6.47
C LEU A 307 -15.58 23.69 -6.65
N ASP A 308 -16.52 24.65 -6.77
CA ASP A 308 -16.25 26.08 -6.72
C ASP A 308 -16.84 26.67 -5.44
N LEU A 309 -16.03 27.38 -4.68
CA LEU A 309 -16.47 28.05 -3.46
C LEU A 309 -17.51 29.15 -3.70
N GLY A 310 -17.54 29.75 -4.91
CA GLY A 310 -18.38 30.88 -5.24
C GLY A 310 -17.90 32.22 -4.66
N LEU A 311 -16.74 32.29 -4.03
CA LEU A 311 -16.22 33.52 -3.43
C LEU A 311 -15.60 34.49 -4.43
N SER A 312 -15.18 34.03 -5.60
CA SER A 312 -14.62 34.83 -6.69
C SER A 312 -15.64 35.13 -7.77
N SER A 313 -16.91 34.71 -7.63
CA SER A 313 -17.98 34.96 -8.58
C SER A 313 -18.35 36.44 -8.66
N LYS A 314 -19.02 36.85 -9.76
CA LYS A 314 -19.53 38.25 -9.93
C LYS A 314 -20.49 38.65 -8.84
N GLU A 315 -21.21 37.70 -8.25
CA GLU A 315 -22.09 37.87 -7.08
C GLU A 315 -21.59 36.94 -5.96
N PRO A 316 -20.48 37.30 -5.27
CA PRO A 316 -19.89 36.47 -4.26
C PRO A 316 -20.76 36.33 -3.04
N GLY A 317 -20.82 35.10 -2.46
CA GLY A 317 -21.59 34.85 -1.26
C GLY A 317 -21.32 33.48 -0.67
N PHE A 318 -21.59 33.31 0.64
CA PHE A 318 -21.37 32.05 1.34
C PHE A 318 -22.22 30.87 0.82
N LYS A 319 -23.21 31.12 -0.03
CA LYS A 319 -24.04 30.13 -0.71
C LYS A 319 -24.01 30.27 -2.23
N ALA A 320 -22.97 30.85 -2.77
CA ALA A 320 -22.75 30.96 -4.21
C ALA A 320 -21.92 29.80 -4.79
N GLY A 321 -21.59 28.79 -3.99
CA GLY A 321 -20.80 27.64 -4.43
C GLY A 321 -21.54 26.75 -5.42
N GLU A 322 -20.75 26.07 -6.26
CA GLU A 322 -21.23 25.21 -7.36
C GLU A 322 -20.49 23.88 -7.41
N ILE A 323 -21.12 22.86 -7.99
CA ILE A 323 -20.50 21.61 -8.40
C ILE A 323 -20.45 21.61 -9.93
N LEU A 324 -19.25 21.62 -10.48
CA LEU A 324 -18.97 21.70 -11.90
C LEU A 324 -18.62 20.31 -12.46
N GLN A 325 -19.14 19.98 -13.64
CA GLN A 325 -18.66 18.84 -14.40
C GLN A 325 -17.78 19.36 -15.55
N ILE A 326 -16.52 18.91 -15.58
CA ILE A 326 -15.49 19.36 -16.50
C ILE A 326 -14.87 18.11 -17.15
N SER A 327 -14.66 18.10 -18.47
CA SER A 327 -13.92 17.03 -19.13
C SER A 327 -12.44 17.07 -18.74
N ALA A 328 -11.74 15.93 -18.81
CA ALA A 328 -10.33 15.84 -18.42
C ALA A 328 -9.36 16.64 -19.32
N ASP A 329 -9.84 17.23 -20.41
CA ASP A 329 -9.14 18.22 -21.23
C ASP A 329 -9.44 19.68 -20.85
N GLY A 330 -10.30 19.90 -19.82
CA GLY A 330 -10.57 21.20 -19.23
C GLY A 330 -11.82 21.91 -19.75
N HIS A 331 -12.62 21.29 -20.61
CA HIS A 331 -13.85 21.93 -21.10
C HIS A 331 -14.99 21.77 -20.09
N MET A 332 -15.61 22.90 -19.71
CA MET A 332 -16.82 22.92 -18.89
C MET A 332 -17.96 22.21 -19.62
N GLN A 333 -18.55 21.20 -18.99
CA GLN A 333 -19.66 20.44 -19.56
C GLN A 333 -21.00 20.94 -19.02
N LYS A 334 -21.15 21.02 -17.71
CA LYS A 334 -22.35 21.52 -17.05
C LYS A 334 -22.11 21.88 -15.58
N ILE A 335 -23.05 22.63 -15.00
CA ILE A 335 -23.17 22.84 -13.54
C ILE A 335 -24.18 21.80 -13.02
N LEU A 336 -23.75 20.94 -12.09
CA LEU A 336 -24.58 19.90 -11.51
C LEU A 336 -25.44 20.41 -10.37
N ALA A 337 -24.89 21.28 -9.53
CA ALA A 337 -25.59 21.88 -8.41
C ALA A 337 -25.09 23.29 -8.16
N THR A 338 -26.00 24.17 -7.74
CA THR A 338 -25.72 25.55 -7.33
C THR A 338 -26.16 25.78 -5.89
N GLY A 339 -25.85 26.92 -5.32
CA GLY A 339 -26.30 27.31 -3.98
C GLY A 339 -25.59 26.57 -2.85
N GLN A 340 -24.41 26.03 -3.11
CA GLN A 340 -23.64 25.29 -2.12
C GLN A 340 -22.98 26.24 -1.11
N ALA A 341 -22.99 25.83 0.18
CA ALA A 341 -22.48 26.68 1.26
C ALA A 341 -20.96 26.43 1.47
N LEU A 342 -20.13 27.03 0.63
CA LEU A 342 -18.67 26.88 0.64
C LEU A 342 -18.25 25.40 0.52
N PRO A 343 -18.50 24.74 -0.59
CA PRO A 343 -18.15 23.32 -0.77
C PRO A 343 -16.63 23.14 -0.80
N ASP A 344 -16.10 22.03 -0.20
CA ASP A 344 -14.65 21.85 -0.06
C ASP A 344 -14.15 20.46 -0.48
N GLY A 345 -14.68 19.37 0.04
CA GLY A 345 -14.30 18.00 -0.31
C GLY A 345 -15.38 17.29 -1.12
N ILE A 346 -14.99 16.46 -2.09
CA ILE A 346 -15.91 15.69 -2.93
C ILE A 346 -15.34 14.31 -3.25
N VAL A 347 -16.20 13.28 -3.19
CA VAL A 347 -15.89 11.92 -3.62
C VAL A 347 -17.07 11.31 -4.36
N VAL A 348 -16.80 10.27 -5.16
CA VAL A 348 -17.82 9.52 -5.91
C VAL A 348 -17.67 8.04 -5.57
N ASP A 349 -18.76 7.40 -5.17
CA ASP A 349 -18.77 5.95 -4.99
C ASP A 349 -18.60 5.25 -6.36
N PRO A 350 -17.55 4.42 -6.55
CA PRO A 350 -17.30 3.78 -7.83
C PRO A 350 -18.42 2.83 -8.27
N SER A 351 -19.19 2.26 -7.32
CA SER A 351 -20.23 1.28 -7.59
C SER A 351 -21.58 1.91 -7.98
N SER A 352 -22.09 2.83 -7.18
CA SER A 352 -23.39 3.49 -7.41
C SER A 352 -23.27 4.78 -8.22
N LYS A 353 -22.05 5.29 -8.38
CA LYS A 353 -21.76 6.62 -8.94
C LYS A 353 -22.37 7.78 -8.14
N ARG A 354 -22.89 7.51 -6.93
CA ARG A 354 -23.41 8.56 -6.05
C ARG A 354 -22.30 9.51 -5.63
N ILE A 355 -22.58 10.80 -5.70
CA ILE A 355 -21.66 11.89 -5.37
C ILE A 355 -21.86 12.24 -3.89
N PHE A 356 -20.78 12.47 -3.15
CA PHE A 356 -20.79 12.98 -1.78
C PHE A 356 -19.89 14.20 -1.69
N TRP A 357 -20.33 15.25 -0.99
CA TRP A 357 -19.52 16.45 -0.80
C TRP A 357 -19.77 17.09 0.56
N THR A 358 -18.81 17.89 1.00
CA THR A 358 -18.92 18.69 2.20
C THR A 358 -19.32 20.12 1.87
N ASN A 359 -20.22 20.70 2.66
CA ASN A 359 -20.46 22.14 2.73
C ASN A 359 -19.92 22.65 4.05
N MET A 360 -18.96 23.58 4.03
CA MET A 360 -18.37 24.16 5.24
C MET A 360 -19.36 24.98 6.06
N GLY A 361 -20.44 25.41 5.45
CA GLY A 361 -21.42 26.32 6.07
C GLY A 361 -20.97 27.79 6.09
N VAL A 362 -21.71 28.61 6.80
CA VAL A 362 -21.39 30.02 6.95
C VAL A 362 -20.41 30.23 8.09
N PRO A 363 -19.26 30.91 7.87
CA PRO A 363 -18.27 31.12 8.93
C PRO A 363 -18.86 31.62 10.25
N GLY A 364 -18.48 30.98 11.35
CA GLY A 364 -18.96 31.29 12.70
C GLY A 364 -20.33 30.70 13.04
N LYS A 365 -20.94 29.90 12.15
CA LYS A 365 -22.13 29.10 12.41
C LYS A 365 -21.80 27.62 12.40
N GLN A 366 -22.45 26.84 13.24
CA GLN A 366 -22.33 25.36 13.22
C GLN A 366 -23.37 24.80 12.23
N ASP A 367 -23.26 25.19 10.97
CA ASP A 367 -24.18 24.79 9.90
C ASP A 367 -23.50 24.01 8.77
N GLY A 368 -22.30 23.48 9.04
CA GLY A 368 -21.63 22.55 8.14
C GLY A 368 -22.41 21.25 7.94
N ALA A 369 -22.30 20.66 6.76
CA ALA A 369 -23.05 19.46 6.38
C ALA A 369 -22.26 18.58 5.42
N VAL A 370 -22.59 17.27 5.38
CA VAL A 370 -22.22 16.36 4.30
C VAL A 370 -23.47 16.03 3.50
N LEU A 371 -23.40 16.17 2.20
CA LEU A 371 -24.51 15.97 1.28
C LEU A 371 -24.18 14.88 0.27
N SER A 372 -25.21 14.33 -0.37
CA SER A 372 -25.05 13.39 -1.49
C SER A 372 -26.07 13.65 -2.60
N ALA A 373 -25.78 13.23 -3.82
CA ALA A 373 -26.68 13.28 -4.96
C ALA A 373 -26.43 12.14 -5.94
N ASN A 374 -27.37 11.94 -6.86
CA ASN A 374 -27.15 11.09 -8.03
C ASN A 374 -26.06 11.69 -8.96
N PRO A 375 -25.50 10.89 -9.91
CA PRO A 375 -24.46 11.37 -10.84
C PRO A 375 -24.87 12.57 -11.70
N ASP A 376 -26.16 12.77 -11.91
CA ASP A 376 -26.70 13.89 -12.70
C ASP A 376 -26.98 15.15 -11.85
N GLY A 377 -26.74 15.10 -10.54
CA GLY A 377 -27.02 16.15 -9.56
C GLY A 377 -28.43 16.10 -8.98
N SER A 378 -29.27 15.17 -9.37
CA SER A 378 -30.62 14.95 -8.80
C SER A 378 -30.58 14.24 -7.45
N ASP A 379 -31.73 14.19 -6.76
CA ASP A 379 -31.91 13.47 -5.48
C ASP A 379 -30.87 13.88 -4.43
N VAL A 380 -30.76 15.19 -4.19
CA VAL A 380 -29.87 15.73 -3.15
C VAL A 380 -30.38 15.32 -1.77
N GLN A 381 -29.54 14.62 -1.01
CA GLN A 381 -29.85 14.15 0.35
C GLN A 381 -28.82 14.68 1.35
N THR A 382 -29.26 14.91 2.57
CA THR A 382 -28.37 15.27 3.68
C THR A 382 -27.89 13.98 4.36
N VAL A 383 -26.58 13.73 4.31
CA VAL A 383 -25.92 12.60 4.95
C VAL A 383 -25.60 12.94 6.41
N VAL A 384 -24.89 14.05 6.64
CA VAL A 384 -24.64 14.56 7.99
C VAL A 384 -25.28 15.95 8.10
N PRO A 385 -26.27 16.13 8.98
CA PRO A 385 -27.04 17.38 9.03
C PRO A 385 -26.28 18.52 9.72
N PRO A 386 -26.65 19.76 9.42
CA PRO A 386 -26.21 20.94 10.16
C PRO A 386 -26.41 20.79 11.68
N GLY A 387 -25.42 21.22 12.46
CA GLY A 387 -25.42 21.10 13.92
C GLY A 387 -24.72 19.84 14.45
N ALA A 388 -24.54 18.78 13.63
CA ALA A 388 -23.80 17.59 14.01
C ALA A 388 -22.28 17.78 13.86
N ILE A 389 -21.88 18.61 12.89
CA ILE A 389 -20.48 18.95 12.57
C ILE A 389 -20.34 20.47 12.42
N ASN A 390 -19.11 20.97 12.58
CA ASN A 390 -18.86 22.41 12.56
C ASN A 390 -18.52 22.90 11.14
N THR A 391 -17.30 22.59 10.67
CA THR A 391 -16.79 23.05 9.36
C THR A 391 -16.10 21.87 8.66
N PRO A 392 -16.89 20.97 8.04
CA PRO A 392 -16.32 19.83 7.33
C PRO A 392 -15.50 20.31 6.15
N LYS A 393 -14.30 19.73 6.03
CA LYS A 393 -13.30 20.04 5.00
C LYS A 393 -13.23 18.89 3.98
N GLN A 394 -12.03 18.42 3.68
CA GLN A 394 -11.84 17.36 2.70
C GLN A 394 -12.51 16.05 3.12
N LEU A 395 -12.88 15.26 2.14
CA LEU A 395 -13.67 14.04 2.26
C LEU A 395 -12.96 12.89 1.53
N ALA A 396 -12.87 11.74 2.19
CA ALA A 396 -12.36 10.50 1.62
C ALA A 396 -13.41 9.39 1.72
N LEU A 397 -13.28 8.38 0.89
CA LEU A 397 -14.24 7.29 0.76
C LEU A 397 -13.53 5.94 0.83
N ASP A 398 -14.04 5.05 1.69
CA ASP A 398 -13.76 3.61 1.65
C ASP A 398 -14.96 2.91 1.00
N ALA A 399 -14.79 2.54 -0.27
CA ALA A 399 -15.86 1.96 -1.07
C ALA A 399 -16.24 0.54 -0.62
N GLU A 400 -15.28 -0.22 -0.08
CA GLU A 400 -15.50 -1.60 0.36
C GLU A 400 -16.32 -1.64 1.66
N SER A 401 -15.96 -0.84 2.65
CA SER A 401 -16.69 -0.74 3.92
C SER A 401 -17.89 0.22 3.87
N LYS A 402 -18.10 0.93 2.74
CA LYS A 402 -19.13 1.97 2.55
C LYS A 402 -19.09 3.06 3.62
N LYS A 403 -17.89 3.54 3.93
CA LYS A 403 -17.67 4.59 4.92
C LYS A 403 -17.15 5.87 4.26
N LEU A 404 -17.64 7.00 4.76
CA LEU A 404 -17.13 8.35 4.48
C LEU A 404 -16.26 8.81 5.65
N TYR A 405 -15.11 9.39 5.34
CA TYR A 405 -14.18 9.99 6.30
C TYR A 405 -14.03 11.47 6.00
N PHE A 406 -14.06 12.33 6.98
CA PHE A 406 -13.92 13.77 6.78
C PHE A 406 -13.27 14.46 7.98
N CYS A 407 -12.59 15.56 7.68
CA CYS A 407 -12.05 16.47 8.69
C CYS A 407 -13.08 17.53 9.05
N ASP A 408 -13.26 17.80 10.33
CA ASP A 408 -14.08 18.91 10.84
C ASP A 408 -13.13 19.94 11.48
N ARG A 409 -12.85 21.02 10.74
CA ARG A 409 -11.77 21.97 11.05
C ARG A 409 -11.93 22.64 12.40
N GLU A 410 -13.02 23.37 12.62
CA GLU A 410 -13.32 24.03 13.89
C GLU A 410 -13.88 23.07 14.95
N GLY A 411 -14.33 21.87 14.54
CA GLY A 411 -14.61 20.76 15.44
C GLY A 411 -13.36 20.12 16.03
N LEU A 412 -12.17 20.43 15.48
CA LEU A 412 -10.86 19.91 15.86
C LEU A 412 -10.82 18.38 15.83
N ARG A 413 -11.42 17.77 14.81
CA ARG A 413 -11.60 16.31 14.76
C ARG A 413 -11.55 15.74 13.35
N VAL A 414 -11.36 14.41 13.30
CA VAL A 414 -11.59 13.57 12.13
C VAL A 414 -12.74 12.63 12.47
N SER A 415 -13.73 12.55 11.61
CA SER A 415 -14.94 11.76 11.82
C SER A 415 -15.17 10.79 10.66
N ARG A 416 -15.99 9.77 10.91
CA ARG A 416 -16.41 8.76 9.95
C ARG A 416 -17.89 8.48 10.12
N CYS A 417 -18.59 8.16 9.02
CA CYS A 417 -19.97 7.66 9.04
C CYS A 417 -20.23 6.70 7.89
N ASN A 418 -21.38 6.02 7.90
CA ASN A 418 -21.87 5.27 6.75
C ASN A 418 -22.33 6.23 5.63
N PHE A 419 -22.52 5.71 4.40
CA PHE A 419 -23.01 6.50 3.25
C PHE A 419 -24.39 7.13 3.47
N ASP A 420 -25.20 6.57 4.39
CA ASP A 420 -26.49 7.11 4.79
C ASP A 420 -26.43 8.07 6.02
N GLY A 421 -25.22 8.32 6.52
CA GLY A 421 -24.97 9.16 7.68
C GLY A 421 -25.13 8.47 9.03
N SER A 422 -25.55 7.21 9.06
CA SER A 422 -25.61 6.42 10.29
C SER A 422 -24.20 6.12 10.83
N GLU A 423 -24.10 5.72 12.09
CA GLU A 423 -22.85 5.42 12.77
C GLU A 423 -21.80 6.54 12.68
N LEU A 424 -22.26 7.79 12.81
CA LEU A 424 -21.35 8.93 12.89
C LEU A 424 -20.51 8.83 14.17
N GLU A 425 -19.21 8.73 14.00
CA GLU A 425 -18.24 8.60 15.10
C GLU A 425 -17.00 9.45 14.86
N ASP A 426 -16.40 9.93 15.95
CA ASP A 426 -15.11 10.62 15.90
C ASP A 426 -13.97 9.60 15.99
N LEU A 427 -13.05 9.66 15.04
CA LEU A 427 -11.82 8.83 15.02
C LEU A 427 -10.67 9.54 15.72
N ILE A 428 -10.58 10.86 15.59
CA ILE A 428 -9.57 11.71 16.23
C ILE A 428 -10.28 12.92 16.86
N GLN A 429 -9.89 13.25 18.07
CA GLN A 429 -10.20 14.52 18.72
C GLN A 429 -8.89 15.24 19.07
N ALA A 430 -8.48 16.19 18.23
CA ALA A 430 -7.20 16.90 18.34
C ALA A 430 -7.19 17.97 19.45
N GLY A 431 -8.34 18.40 19.91
CA GLY A 431 -8.55 19.38 20.98
C GLY A 431 -10.02 19.55 21.32
N ASN A 432 -10.31 20.34 22.33
CA ASN A 432 -11.69 20.66 22.73
C ASN A 432 -12.14 22.00 22.11
N PRO A 433 -13.10 22.02 21.16
CA PRO A 433 -13.54 23.24 20.48
C PRO A 433 -14.22 24.26 21.41
N ASN A 434 -14.61 23.85 22.62
CA ASN A 434 -15.23 24.72 23.62
C ASN A 434 -14.23 25.33 24.62
N THR A 435 -12.92 25.18 24.37
CA THR A 435 -11.84 25.72 25.20
C THR A 435 -10.92 26.62 24.37
N LEU A 436 -9.77 27.03 24.97
CA LEU A 436 -8.71 27.75 24.26
C LEU A 436 -8.12 27.00 23.06
N ASP A 437 -8.35 25.69 22.99
CA ASP A 437 -7.95 24.87 21.85
C ASP A 437 -8.59 25.32 20.53
N ALA A 438 -9.77 25.90 20.58
CA ALA A 438 -10.46 26.44 19.39
C ALA A 438 -9.63 27.52 18.66
N ALA A 439 -8.81 28.26 19.41
CA ALA A 439 -7.92 29.27 18.86
C ALA A 439 -6.54 28.73 18.39
N ASP A 440 -6.24 27.46 18.71
CA ASP A 440 -5.00 26.81 18.29
C ASP A 440 -5.14 26.23 16.88
N LEU A 441 -4.74 27.00 15.88
CA LEU A 441 -4.81 26.62 14.46
C LEU A 441 -3.96 25.38 14.13
N THR A 442 -3.03 24.99 15.00
CA THR A 442 -2.24 23.75 14.81
C THR A 442 -3.08 22.49 15.06
N LYS A 443 -4.28 22.60 15.61
CA LYS A 443 -5.24 21.51 15.84
C LYS A 443 -6.30 21.39 14.75
N TRP A 444 -6.28 22.28 13.77
CA TRP A 444 -7.25 22.30 12.68
C TRP A 444 -7.03 21.18 11.68
N CYS A 445 -7.91 20.18 11.68
CA CYS A 445 -7.90 19.05 10.74
C CYS A 445 -8.53 19.47 9.41
N VAL A 446 -7.84 19.22 8.27
CA VAL A 446 -8.27 19.73 6.96
C VAL A 446 -8.34 18.64 5.89
N GLY A 447 -7.22 18.03 5.52
CA GLY A 447 -7.13 16.99 4.50
C GLY A 447 -7.29 15.60 5.11
N ILE A 448 -7.79 14.66 4.32
CA ILE A 448 -8.02 13.27 4.73
C ILE A 448 -7.78 12.32 3.56
N ALA A 449 -7.08 11.21 3.81
CA ALA A 449 -7.00 10.08 2.91
C ALA A 449 -7.15 8.78 3.68
N VAL A 450 -7.80 7.79 3.09
CA VAL A 450 -7.98 6.47 3.68
C VAL A 450 -7.25 5.42 2.84
N ALA A 451 -6.57 4.50 3.51
CA ALA A 451 -5.77 3.44 2.90
C ALA A 451 -6.13 2.09 3.53
N PRO A 452 -7.22 1.44 3.08
CA PRO A 452 -7.71 0.19 3.66
C PRO A 452 -6.71 -0.95 3.61
N LYS A 453 -5.87 -1.04 2.54
CA LYS A 453 -4.84 -2.08 2.42
C LYS A 453 -3.72 -1.94 3.47
N PHE A 454 -3.47 -0.73 3.95
CA PHE A 454 -2.54 -0.47 5.06
C PHE A 454 -3.25 -0.50 6.42
N GLY A 455 -4.58 -0.62 6.45
CA GLY A 455 -5.39 -0.49 7.66
C GLY A 455 -5.30 0.90 8.30
N LYS A 456 -5.00 1.94 7.52
CA LYS A 456 -4.69 3.29 8.02
C LYS A 456 -5.52 4.38 7.34
N PHE A 457 -5.62 5.52 8.04
CA PHE A 457 -6.00 6.79 7.44
C PHE A 457 -4.96 7.87 7.81
N TYR A 458 -4.90 8.90 6.96
CA TYR A 458 -3.97 10.03 7.08
C TYR A 458 -4.75 11.33 7.10
N TRP A 459 -4.29 12.31 7.89
CA TRP A 459 -4.91 13.64 7.88
C TRP A 459 -3.88 14.74 8.04
N THR A 460 -4.22 15.94 7.55
CA THR A 460 -3.44 17.14 7.73
C THR A 460 -3.94 17.95 8.90
N GLN A 461 -3.02 18.56 9.64
CA GLN A 461 -3.27 19.71 10.50
C GLN A 461 -2.49 20.89 9.91
N LYS A 462 -3.21 21.81 9.28
CA LYS A 462 -2.60 22.83 8.43
C LYS A 462 -1.75 23.88 9.18
N GLY A 463 -2.02 24.10 10.47
CA GLY A 463 -1.42 25.17 11.25
C GLY A 463 -1.92 26.58 10.86
N PRO A 464 -1.30 27.64 11.41
CA PRO A 464 -1.56 29.02 10.98
C PRO A 464 -1.22 29.21 9.50
N SER A 465 -2.01 30.02 8.79
CA SER A 465 -1.73 30.38 7.41
C SER A 465 -0.33 30.92 7.28
N LYS A 466 0.45 30.30 6.35
CA LYS A 466 1.86 30.67 6.08
C LYS A 466 2.79 30.56 7.30
N GLY A 467 2.36 29.81 8.32
CA GLY A 467 3.06 29.73 9.61
C GLY A 467 4.18 28.70 9.70
N GLY A 468 4.30 27.80 8.73
CA GLY A 468 5.32 26.74 8.73
C GLY A 468 5.17 25.76 9.90
N LYS A 469 3.95 25.53 10.39
CA LYS A 469 3.62 24.61 11.50
C LYS A 469 2.64 23.50 11.10
N GLY A 470 2.51 23.29 9.80
CA GLY A 470 1.68 22.23 9.27
C GLY A 470 2.24 20.85 9.60
N ARG A 471 1.36 19.88 9.77
CA ARG A 471 1.71 18.48 10.10
C ARG A 471 0.84 17.51 9.33
N ILE A 472 1.39 16.33 9.07
CA ILE A 472 0.63 15.18 8.57
C ILE A 472 0.73 14.06 9.60
N PHE A 473 -0.40 13.43 9.88
CA PHE A 473 -0.54 12.34 10.82
C PHE A 473 -1.10 11.10 10.16
N CYS A 474 -0.91 9.94 10.79
CA CYS A 474 -1.63 8.72 10.48
C CYS A 474 -2.07 8.00 11.76
N ALA A 475 -3.11 7.17 11.63
CA ALA A 475 -3.58 6.24 12.66
C ALA A 475 -4.22 5.01 12.00
N ASN A 476 -4.45 3.95 12.77
CA ASN A 476 -5.17 2.78 12.27
C ASN A 476 -6.66 3.09 12.07
N ILE A 477 -7.29 2.48 11.06
CA ILE A 477 -8.73 2.64 10.79
C ILE A 477 -9.57 2.23 12.00
N SER A 478 -9.19 1.13 12.67
CA SER A 478 -9.83 0.70 13.93
C SER A 478 -9.23 1.44 15.11
N THR A 479 -10.08 1.98 15.98
CA THR A 479 -9.63 2.57 17.23
C THR A 479 -9.11 1.46 18.15
N PRO A 480 -7.93 1.59 18.78
CA PRO A 480 -7.40 0.59 19.71
C PRO A 480 -8.39 0.29 20.85
N GLU A 481 -8.41 -0.96 21.28
CA GLU A 481 -9.33 -1.43 22.34
C GLU A 481 -9.17 -0.61 23.63
N GLY A 482 -10.29 -0.21 24.23
CA GLY A 482 -10.31 0.62 25.44
C GLY A 482 -9.90 2.07 25.25
N ARG A 483 -9.69 2.54 24.02
CA ARG A 483 -9.37 3.92 23.69
C ARG A 483 -10.56 4.64 23.05
N SER A 484 -10.47 5.95 23.06
CA SER A 484 -11.43 6.86 22.38
C SER A 484 -10.68 7.76 21.40
N ALA A 485 -11.38 8.54 20.60
CA ALA A 485 -10.82 9.52 19.66
C ALA A 485 -9.80 10.48 20.29
N SER A 486 -9.95 10.82 21.57
CA SER A 486 -9.05 11.73 22.30
C SER A 486 -7.93 11.01 23.07
N THR A 487 -8.00 9.69 23.25
CA THR A 487 -7.07 8.94 24.10
C THR A 487 -6.33 7.82 23.36
N ARG A 488 -6.56 7.68 22.04
CA ARG A 488 -5.89 6.67 21.24
C ARG A 488 -4.38 6.94 21.17
N ASP A 489 -3.59 5.87 21.22
CA ASP A 489 -2.13 5.89 21.35
C ASP A 489 -1.40 5.44 20.06
N ASP A 490 -2.16 5.15 19.00
CA ASP A 490 -1.64 4.78 17.68
C ASP A 490 -1.49 5.97 16.71
N VAL A 491 -1.76 7.19 17.19
CA VAL A 491 -1.57 8.42 16.40
C VAL A 491 -0.09 8.73 16.21
N ARG A 492 0.34 8.87 14.96
CA ARG A 492 1.72 9.21 14.61
C ARG A 492 1.78 10.48 13.78
N CYS A 493 2.59 11.43 14.19
CA CYS A 493 3.00 12.55 13.34
C CYS A 493 4.09 12.03 12.38
N ILE A 494 3.77 11.97 11.09
CA ILE A 494 4.68 11.44 10.06
C ILE A 494 5.48 12.52 9.36
N LEU A 495 4.98 13.76 9.34
CA LEU A 495 5.70 14.96 8.88
C LEU A 495 5.30 16.17 9.73
N SER A 496 6.26 17.03 10.02
CA SER A 496 6.08 18.30 10.75
C SER A 496 6.73 19.47 10.01
N ASP A 497 6.47 20.66 10.49
CA ASP A 497 7.04 21.91 10.01
C ASP A 497 6.79 22.16 8.51
N LEU A 498 5.65 21.65 8.01
CA LEU A 498 5.20 21.89 6.65
C LEU A 498 4.62 23.31 6.52
N PRO A 499 4.72 23.94 5.33
CA PRO A 499 4.20 25.29 5.14
C PRO A 499 2.72 25.45 5.48
N GLU A 500 1.82 24.76 4.78
CA GLU A 500 0.37 24.69 5.04
C GLU A 500 -0.27 23.53 4.24
N PRO A 501 -0.13 22.27 4.69
CA PRO A 501 -0.66 21.11 3.96
C PRO A 501 -2.20 21.09 3.99
N ILE A 502 -2.82 20.79 2.84
CA ILE A 502 -4.27 20.85 2.66
C ILE A 502 -4.82 19.45 2.37
N ASP A 503 -4.91 19.06 1.11
CA ASP A 503 -5.54 17.81 0.68
C ASP A 503 -4.55 16.66 0.57
N LEU A 504 -5.04 15.42 0.72
CA LEU A 504 -4.25 14.19 0.71
C LEU A 504 -4.85 13.15 -0.23
N GLU A 505 -3.98 12.41 -0.91
CA GLU A 505 -4.33 11.18 -1.63
C GLU A 505 -3.25 10.11 -1.41
N VAL A 506 -3.67 8.85 -1.30
CA VAL A 506 -2.77 7.71 -1.12
C VAL A 506 -2.85 6.80 -2.34
N ASP A 507 -1.71 6.49 -2.91
CA ASP A 507 -1.55 5.37 -3.82
C ASP A 507 -1.01 4.16 -3.05
N GLU A 508 -1.88 3.24 -2.72
CA GLU A 508 -1.54 2.04 -1.97
C GLU A 508 -0.70 1.02 -2.78
N GLU A 509 -0.79 1.06 -4.12
CA GLU A 509 -0.01 0.14 -4.97
C GLU A 509 1.46 0.55 -5.05
N THR A 510 1.72 1.83 -5.30
CA THR A 510 3.10 2.34 -5.34
C THR A 510 3.58 2.83 -3.97
N ARG A 511 2.72 2.78 -2.97
CA ARG A 511 3.02 3.16 -1.58
C ARG A 511 3.52 4.59 -1.49
N ALA A 512 2.68 5.52 -1.92
CA ALA A 512 3.00 6.92 -1.93
C ALA A 512 1.81 7.76 -1.41
N LEU A 513 2.11 8.68 -0.51
CA LEU A 513 1.20 9.71 -0.04
C LEU A 513 1.51 11.00 -0.79
N TYR A 514 0.49 11.59 -1.38
CA TYR A 514 0.56 12.88 -2.07
C TYR A 514 -0.23 13.91 -1.29
N TRP A 515 0.22 15.19 -1.33
CA TRP A 515 -0.56 16.30 -0.78
C TRP A 515 -0.31 17.60 -1.50
N THR A 516 -1.32 18.46 -1.44
CA THR A 516 -1.20 19.86 -1.81
C THR A 516 -0.78 20.68 -0.60
N ASP A 517 0.05 21.69 -0.82
CA ASP A 517 0.45 22.64 0.19
C ASP A 517 0.23 24.06 -0.34
N ARG A 518 -0.54 24.88 0.38
CA ARG A 518 -0.85 26.24 -0.05
C ARG A 518 -0.04 27.33 0.66
N GLY A 519 0.93 26.94 1.48
CA GLY A 519 1.81 27.88 2.19
C GLY A 519 2.74 28.65 1.26
N GLU A 520 3.71 29.35 1.86
CA GLU A 520 4.65 30.19 1.11
C GLU A 520 5.71 29.38 0.34
N ILE A 521 6.13 29.94 -0.78
CA ILE A 521 7.31 29.44 -1.51
C ILE A 521 8.57 29.59 -0.62
N PRO A 522 9.59 28.74 -0.76
CA PRO A 522 9.82 27.80 -1.87
C PRO A 522 9.16 26.41 -1.70
N PHE A 523 8.56 26.09 -0.54
CA PHE A 523 8.06 24.76 -0.24
C PHE A 523 6.52 24.66 -0.25
N GLY A 524 5.82 25.77 -0.08
CA GLY A 524 4.36 25.89 -0.26
C GLY A 524 3.97 26.21 -1.70
N ASN A 525 2.66 26.38 -1.94
CA ASN A 525 2.05 26.45 -3.27
C ASN A 525 2.53 25.32 -4.20
N SER A 526 2.46 24.10 -3.67
CA SER A 526 3.14 22.93 -4.22
C SER A 526 2.31 21.66 -4.18
N LEU A 527 2.70 20.71 -5.03
CA LEU A 527 2.34 19.29 -4.95
C LEU A 527 3.55 18.54 -4.41
N ASN A 528 3.32 17.67 -3.45
CA ASN A 528 4.35 16.95 -2.74
C ASN A 528 4.08 15.46 -2.69
N ARG A 529 5.13 14.65 -2.46
CA ARG A 529 5.06 13.21 -2.33
C ARG A 529 5.93 12.70 -1.18
N LEU A 530 5.41 11.75 -0.42
CA LEU A 530 6.13 10.97 0.58
C LEU A 530 6.04 9.48 0.21
N ARG A 531 7.17 8.79 0.15
CA ARG A 531 7.18 7.34 -0.06
C ARG A 531 6.90 6.63 1.26
N LEU A 532 6.06 5.62 1.18
CA LEU A 532 5.63 4.81 2.32
C LEU A 532 6.22 3.40 2.22
N ASP A 533 6.39 2.77 3.36
CA ASP A 533 6.66 1.35 3.44
C ASP A 533 5.37 0.53 3.21
N HIS A 534 5.46 -0.78 3.33
CA HIS A 534 4.31 -1.68 3.16
C HIS A 534 3.31 -1.63 4.32
N PHE A 535 3.63 -0.93 5.40
CA PHE A 535 2.71 -0.65 6.51
C PHE A 535 2.07 0.74 6.41
N GLY A 536 2.37 1.49 5.36
CA GLY A 536 1.89 2.85 5.19
C GLY A 536 2.61 3.88 6.06
N LEU A 537 3.85 3.60 6.50
CA LEU A 537 4.68 4.52 7.27
C LEU A 537 5.80 5.11 6.39
N PRO A 538 6.32 6.30 6.74
CA PRO A 538 7.36 6.94 5.94
C PRO A 538 8.61 6.08 5.77
N LEU A 539 9.07 5.95 4.53
CA LEU A 539 10.41 5.44 4.24
C LEU A 539 11.46 6.53 4.51
N PRO A 540 12.66 6.17 4.99
CA PRO A 540 13.78 7.11 5.05
C PRO A 540 14.03 7.74 3.68
N GLN A 541 13.99 9.07 3.60
CA GLN A 541 14.22 9.83 2.38
C GLN A 541 15.65 10.38 2.34
N MET A 542 16.25 10.41 1.16
CA MET A 542 17.55 11.08 0.97
C MET A 542 17.41 12.61 0.92
N SER A 543 16.21 13.13 0.74
CA SER A 543 15.92 14.56 0.79
C SER A 543 16.06 15.09 2.21
N HIS A 544 16.71 16.24 2.38
CA HIS A 544 16.80 16.95 3.67
C HIS A 544 15.45 17.41 4.21
N LEU A 545 14.41 17.45 3.37
CA LEU A 545 13.02 17.77 3.76
C LEU A 545 12.27 16.55 4.30
N GLY A 546 12.76 15.32 4.05
CA GLY A 546 12.04 14.09 4.36
C GLY A 546 10.93 13.75 3.37
N TYR A 547 10.71 14.56 2.31
CA TYR A 547 9.73 14.36 1.24
C TYR A 547 10.19 14.97 -0.09
N GLU A 548 9.46 14.70 -1.16
CA GLU A 548 9.74 15.22 -2.50
C GLU A 548 8.75 16.34 -2.86
N VAL A 549 9.24 17.48 -3.35
CA VAL A 549 8.41 18.55 -3.95
C VAL A 549 8.34 18.29 -5.45
N LEU A 550 7.18 17.81 -5.93
CA LEU A 550 6.98 17.41 -7.32
C LEU A 550 6.68 18.59 -8.25
N ASN A 551 5.90 19.56 -7.76
CA ASN A 551 5.49 20.72 -8.53
C ASN A 551 5.39 21.95 -7.63
N ARG A 552 5.56 23.14 -8.20
CA ARG A 552 5.53 24.44 -7.50
C ARG A 552 4.76 25.47 -8.31
N ASN A 553 4.60 26.66 -7.72
CA ASN A 553 3.95 27.81 -8.34
C ASN A 553 2.48 27.53 -8.72
N LEU A 554 1.75 26.88 -7.81
CA LEU A 554 0.31 26.84 -7.78
C LEU A 554 -0.22 28.13 -7.11
N ASN A 555 -1.49 28.43 -7.22
CA ASN A 555 -2.08 29.65 -6.65
C ASN A 555 -3.03 29.30 -5.49
N GLU A 556 -2.45 29.06 -4.30
CA GLU A 556 -3.14 28.49 -3.13
C GLU A 556 -3.77 27.12 -3.45
N ALA A 557 -2.91 26.12 -3.65
CA ALA A 557 -3.31 24.75 -4.00
C ALA A 557 -4.26 24.15 -2.96
N ILE A 558 -5.37 23.58 -3.40
CA ILE A 558 -6.38 22.94 -2.56
C ILE A 558 -6.54 21.47 -2.95
N GLY A 559 -7.33 21.19 -3.97
CA GLY A 559 -7.75 19.82 -4.32
C GLY A 559 -6.69 19.04 -5.06
N LEU A 560 -6.72 17.74 -4.85
CA LEU A 560 -5.81 16.76 -5.44
C LEU A 560 -6.59 15.50 -5.79
N LYS A 561 -6.39 14.95 -7.02
CA LYS A 561 -6.92 13.64 -7.40
C LYS A 561 -5.95 12.86 -8.25
N LEU A 562 -5.67 11.63 -7.81
CA LEU A 562 -4.82 10.69 -8.55
C LEU A 562 -5.62 9.95 -9.61
N ASP A 563 -5.15 9.99 -10.85
CA ASP A 563 -5.60 9.13 -11.95
C ASP A 563 -4.59 7.99 -12.10
N LEU A 564 -4.82 6.92 -11.36
CA LEU A 564 -3.93 5.76 -11.34
C LEU A 564 -3.92 5.03 -12.68
N LEU A 565 -5.01 5.14 -13.45
CA LEU A 565 -5.16 4.45 -14.73
C LEU A 565 -4.30 5.10 -15.81
N HIS A 566 -4.31 6.44 -15.90
CA HIS A 566 -3.60 7.20 -16.96
C HIS A 566 -2.29 7.82 -16.46
N ASN A 567 -1.86 7.49 -15.23
CA ASN A 567 -0.63 7.99 -14.62
C ASN A 567 -0.59 9.52 -14.48
N ASN A 568 -1.75 10.15 -14.21
CA ASN A 568 -1.89 11.59 -14.05
C ASN A 568 -2.24 11.98 -12.61
N ILE A 569 -2.05 13.26 -12.30
CA ILE A 569 -2.55 13.96 -11.13
C ILE A 569 -3.31 15.19 -11.62
N TYR A 570 -4.52 15.38 -11.09
CA TYR A 570 -5.30 16.61 -11.29
C TYR A 570 -5.24 17.45 -10.04
N LEU A 571 -5.12 18.76 -10.19
CA LEU A 571 -4.95 19.72 -9.10
C LEU A 571 -5.86 20.92 -9.32
N THR A 572 -6.41 21.46 -8.25
CA THR A 572 -7.15 22.70 -8.23
C THR A 572 -6.51 23.73 -7.31
N ASP A 573 -6.75 24.99 -7.57
CA ASP A 573 -6.32 26.09 -6.71
C ASP A 573 -7.38 27.19 -6.57
N LEU A 574 -7.22 28.06 -5.57
CA LEU A 574 -8.14 29.17 -5.31
C LEU A 574 -8.06 30.28 -6.37
N GLY A 575 -7.06 30.25 -7.24
CA GLY A 575 -7.00 31.15 -8.40
C GLY A 575 -7.84 30.70 -9.59
N GLY A 576 -8.75 29.73 -9.40
CA GLY A 576 -9.67 29.23 -10.43
C GLY A 576 -8.99 28.36 -11.48
N ASN A 577 -7.88 27.72 -11.14
CA ASN A 577 -7.16 26.89 -12.06
C ASN A 577 -7.38 25.39 -11.81
N LEU A 578 -7.51 24.63 -12.90
CA LEU A 578 -7.42 23.18 -12.94
C LEU A 578 -6.18 22.80 -13.72
N TYR A 579 -5.35 21.96 -13.13
CA TYR A 579 -4.12 21.45 -13.77
C TYR A 579 -4.15 19.94 -13.89
N ARG A 580 -3.40 19.43 -14.84
CA ARG A 580 -3.00 18.02 -14.94
C ARG A 580 -1.48 17.96 -15.04
N CYS A 581 -0.85 17.03 -14.35
CA CYS A 581 0.54 16.66 -14.51
C CYS A 581 0.67 15.14 -14.45
N ASP A 582 1.83 14.58 -14.81
CA ASP A 582 2.12 13.17 -14.52
C ASP A 582 2.41 12.96 -13.03
N ARG A 583 2.50 11.70 -12.61
CA ARG A 583 2.67 11.35 -11.20
C ARG A 583 4.01 11.77 -10.57
N ASP A 584 4.96 12.19 -11.41
CA ASP A 584 6.23 12.79 -10.96
C ASP A 584 6.18 14.32 -10.95
N GLY A 585 4.99 14.91 -11.16
CA GLY A 585 4.79 16.34 -11.21
C GLY A 585 5.31 17.02 -12.48
N LYS A 586 5.80 16.24 -13.45
CA LYS A 586 6.28 16.75 -14.74
C LYS A 586 5.12 16.96 -15.71
N ASN A 587 5.41 17.58 -16.86
CA ASN A 587 4.43 17.78 -17.95
C ASN A 587 3.13 18.47 -17.49
N ARG A 588 3.25 19.42 -16.53
CA ARG A 588 2.10 20.16 -16.04
C ARG A 588 1.46 20.99 -17.13
N VAL A 589 0.16 20.78 -17.33
CA VAL A 589 -0.69 21.55 -18.23
C VAL A 589 -1.78 22.20 -17.42
N LYS A 590 -2.05 23.48 -17.66
CA LYS A 590 -3.23 24.17 -17.14
C LYS A 590 -4.40 23.89 -18.08
N LEU A 591 -5.40 23.18 -17.60
CA LEU A 591 -6.57 22.74 -18.35
C LEU A 591 -7.68 23.80 -18.35
N LEU A 592 -7.89 24.46 -17.19
CA LEU A 592 -8.85 25.54 -17.00
C LEU A 592 -8.18 26.68 -16.24
N SER A 593 -8.55 27.92 -16.57
CA SER A 593 -8.20 29.10 -15.80
C SER A 593 -9.39 30.08 -15.87
N ASP A 594 -10.05 30.31 -14.76
CA ASP A 594 -11.18 31.24 -14.65
C ASP A 594 -11.04 32.04 -13.35
N GLU A 595 -10.67 33.30 -13.44
CA GLU A 595 -10.46 34.20 -12.31
C GLU A 595 -11.73 34.51 -11.51
N ASN A 596 -12.90 34.19 -12.07
CA ASN A 596 -14.18 34.34 -11.36
C ASN A 596 -14.54 33.10 -10.51
N ARG A 597 -13.62 32.13 -10.39
CA ARG A 597 -13.80 30.89 -9.63
C ARG A 597 -12.72 30.72 -8.56
N ALA A 598 -13.06 29.99 -7.51
CA ALA A 598 -12.14 29.57 -6.47
C ALA A 598 -12.34 28.06 -6.29
N LEU A 599 -11.46 27.24 -6.94
CA LEU A 599 -11.67 25.81 -7.02
C LEU A 599 -11.09 25.07 -5.80
N THR A 600 -11.85 24.08 -5.30
CA THR A 600 -11.46 23.27 -4.15
C THR A 600 -11.38 21.79 -4.52
N GLY A 601 -12.10 20.89 -3.83
CA GLY A 601 -12.05 19.45 -4.05
C GLY A 601 -12.42 19.02 -5.48
N LEU A 602 -11.89 17.88 -5.89
CA LEU A 602 -12.22 17.29 -7.19
C LEU A 602 -12.29 15.77 -7.11
N ALA A 603 -13.12 15.16 -7.97
CA ALA A 603 -13.29 13.71 -8.09
C ALA A 603 -13.56 13.31 -9.55
N PHE A 604 -13.37 12.05 -9.91
CA PHE A 604 -13.83 11.51 -11.19
C PHE A 604 -15.34 11.22 -11.11
N ALA A 605 -16.08 11.60 -12.19
CA ALA A 605 -17.52 11.39 -12.32
C ALA A 605 -17.89 9.91 -12.52
#